data_07982294a5724b20d534b60a97fa6150
#
_entry.id   07982294a5724b20d534b60a97fa6150
#
_cell.length_a   1.000
_cell.length_b   1.000
_cell.length_c   1.000
_cell.angle_alpha   90.00
_cell.angle_beta   90.00
_cell.angle_gamma   90.00
#
_symmetry.space_group_name_H-M   'P 1'
#
loop_
_entity.id
_entity.type
_entity.pdbx_description
1 polymer ?
#
loop_
_entity_poly.entity_id
_entity_poly.type
_entity_poly.pdbx_seq_one_letter_code
_entity_poly.pdbx_strand_id
1 'polypeptide(L)'
;RGLACDAHRGLLHLSQAVEGDLMANKIAQGQVKKDQSLQDSPADSASLLTRLARAIVLIILIAIAMFPVFWIISLSLRPNSETLGRHPTFLPVKWTLENYLQVFGIEVDTERTQTLPFEALMNYISNGAFVAIMVTLIAGILSILAGYSFSRFEFTGKRFLLISILNTQMFPYIAIIIPIYLVYRDLGLINTYSGLIIAELGLVLPFSIWMMKGFCDTIDRDLEDAAFVEGASRLRVIWSIIVPLIVPGVAAVSMFSFLASWNHMMYVMLLSTDESIMTVPLGILTRYGGSFQYTYGLLAAGIVTTTLPVVILFLWLQKYFISGITAGAVKG
;
A
#
# COMPACT_ATOMS: atom_id res chain seq x y z
N ARG A 1 74.08 42.88 -9.25
CA ARG A 1 73.15 42.47 -8.16
C ARG A 1 71.69 42.17 -8.65
N GLY A 2 71.31 42.48 -9.91
CA GLY A 2 69.99 42.22 -10.44
C GLY A 2 69.73 40.76 -10.92
N LEU A 3 70.74 40.12 -11.50
CA LEU A 3 70.57 38.78 -12.13
C LEU A 3 70.40 37.59 -11.16
N ALA A 4 70.84 37.74 -9.90
CA ALA A 4 70.69 36.69 -8.87
C ALA A 4 69.25 36.64 -8.27
N CYS A 5 68.54 37.76 -8.30
CA CYS A 5 67.16 37.87 -7.76
C CYS A 5 66.09 37.27 -8.69
N ASP A 6 66.29 37.35 -9.99
CA ASP A 6 65.36 36.80 -10.99
C ASP A 6 65.47 35.26 -11.12
N ALA A 7 66.70 34.72 -10.95
CA ALA A 7 66.87 33.26 -10.93
C ALA A 7 66.26 32.60 -9.69
N HIS A 8 66.24 33.30 -8.55
CA HIS A 8 65.62 32.76 -7.34
C HIS A 8 64.05 32.77 -7.42
N ARG A 9 63.46 33.79 -8.08
CA ARG A 9 62.01 33.83 -8.34
C ARG A 9 61.55 32.74 -9.34
N GLY A 10 62.34 32.50 -10.38
CA GLY A 10 62.07 31.45 -11.36
C GLY A 10 62.08 30.03 -10.75
N LEU A 11 62.99 29.76 -9.83
CA LEU A 11 63.05 28.48 -9.11
C LEU A 11 61.92 28.29 -8.13
N LEU A 12 61.43 29.34 -7.47
CA LEU A 12 60.26 29.30 -6.59
C LEU A 12 58.93 29.02 -7.37
N HIS A 13 58.77 29.62 -8.54
CA HIS A 13 57.61 29.35 -9.39
C HIS A 13 57.61 27.92 -9.97
N LEU A 14 58.77 27.38 -10.32
CA LEU A 14 58.92 25.99 -10.77
C LEU A 14 58.63 24.99 -9.64
N SER A 15 59.09 25.28 -8.41
CA SER A 15 58.79 24.43 -7.25
C SER A 15 57.28 24.40 -6.94
N GLN A 16 56.60 25.54 -6.98
CA GLN A 16 55.15 25.61 -6.74
C GLN A 16 54.32 24.93 -7.85
N ALA A 17 54.77 25.01 -9.10
CA ALA A 17 54.11 24.32 -10.21
C ALA A 17 54.23 22.78 -10.10
N VAL A 18 55.42 22.27 -9.70
CA VAL A 18 55.67 20.84 -9.50
C VAL A 18 54.90 20.31 -8.27
N GLU A 19 54.79 21.08 -7.19
CA GLU A 19 53.97 20.69 -6.04
C GLU A 19 52.48 20.69 -6.38
N GLY A 20 51.98 21.64 -7.19
CA GLY A 20 50.63 21.69 -7.68
C GLY A 20 50.24 20.47 -8.53
N ASP A 21 51.14 20.08 -9.47
CA ASP A 21 50.94 18.88 -10.29
C ASP A 21 50.97 17.57 -9.50
N LEU A 22 51.85 17.49 -8.48
CA LEU A 22 51.90 16.32 -7.59
C LEU A 22 50.65 16.20 -6.70
N MET A 23 50.08 17.30 -6.24
CA MET A 23 48.82 17.30 -5.50
C MET A 23 47.64 16.96 -6.40
N ALA A 24 47.55 17.52 -7.59
CA ALA A 24 46.49 17.20 -8.56
C ALA A 24 46.53 15.71 -8.92
N ASN A 25 47.70 15.13 -9.12
CA ASN A 25 47.85 13.70 -9.44
C ASN A 25 47.46 12.79 -8.26
N LYS A 26 47.77 13.18 -7.01
CA LYS A 26 47.34 12.46 -5.80
C LYS A 26 45.82 12.51 -5.61
N ILE A 27 45.19 13.65 -5.91
CA ILE A 27 43.71 13.79 -5.85
C ILE A 27 43.04 12.93 -6.92
N ALA A 28 43.56 12.95 -8.15
CA ALA A 28 43.08 12.13 -9.26
C ALA A 28 43.21 10.62 -8.96
N GLN A 29 44.34 10.18 -8.43
CA GLN A 29 44.58 8.79 -8.01
C GLN A 29 43.65 8.38 -6.83
N GLY A 30 43.39 9.29 -5.89
CA GLY A 30 42.45 9.09 -4.80
C GLY A 30 41.00 8.93 -5.27
N GLN A 31 40.59 9.71 -6.27
CA GLN A 31 39.24 9.60 -6.89
C GLN A 31 39.08 8.30 -7.69
N VAL A 32 40.07 7.93 -8.51
CA VAL A 32 40.05 6.67 -9.27
C VAL A 32 39.99 5.46 -8.33
N LYS A 33 40.72 5.49 -7.20
CA LYS A 33 40.69 4.42 -6.20
C LYS A 33 39.33 4.36 -5.46
N LYS A 34 38.68 5.51 -5.25
CA LYS A 34 37.35 5.61 -4.65
C LYS A 34 36.27 5.11 -5.61
N ASP A 35 36.36 5.40 -6.91
CA ASP A 35 35.44 4.91 -7.91
C ASP A 35 35.60 3.41 -8.15
N GLN A 36 36.80 2.86 -8.10
CA GLN A 36 37.03 1.42 -8.14
C GLN A 36 36.47 0.70 -6.92
N SER A 37 36.58 1.29 -5.72
CA SER A 37 36.00 0.71 -4.49
C SER A 37 34.47 0.77 -4.45
N LEU A 38 33.84 1.65 -5.25
CA LEU A 38 32.38 1.73 -5.40
C LEU A 38 31.85 0.76 -6.47
N GLN A 39 32.71 0.29 -7.40
CA GLN A 39 32.37 -0.74 -8.39
C GLN A 39 32.45 -2.16 -7.82
N ASP A 40 33.26 -2.40 -6.78
CA ASP A 40 33.28 -3.66 -6.05
C ASP A 40 32.16 -3.70 -5.02
N SER A 41 30.90 -3.74 -5.48
CA SER A 41 29.77 -3.98 -4.61
C SER A 41 29.90 -5.40 -4.01
N PRO A 42 29.67 -5.57 -2.68
CA PRO A 42 29.81 -6.89 -2.03
C PRO A 42 28.86 -7.96 -2.60
N ALA A 43 27.97 -7.59 -3.52
CA ALA A 43 27.07 -8.51 -4.22
C ALA A 43 27.80 -9.35 -5.29
N ASP A 44 28.87 -8.84 -5.92
CA ASP A 44 29.60 -9.56 -6.98
C ASP A 44 30.66 -10.53 -6.46
N SER A 45 31.13 -10.34 -5.22
CA SER A 45 32.13 -11.21 -4.58
C SER A 45 31.52 -12.43 -3.83
N ALA A 46 30.19 -12.55 -3.78
CA ALA A 46 29.54 -13.66 -3.11
C ALA A 46 29.86 -14.99 -3.83
N SER A 47 30.44 -15.95 -3.11
CA SER A 47 30.73 -17.28 -3.63
C SER A 47 29.46 -17.92 -4.25
N LEU A 48 29.61 -18.78 -5.23
CA LEU A 48 28.49 -19.50 -5.87
C LEU A 48 27.57 -20.15 -4.82
N LEU A 49 28.17 -20.68 -3.74
CA LEU A 49 27.45 -21.27 -2.61
C LEU A 49 26.53 -20.26 -1.90
N THR A 50 26.99 -19.03 -1.69
CA THR A 50 26.20 -17.97 -1.05
C THR A 50 25.04 -17.51 -1.94
N ARG A 51 25.24 -17.45 -3.25
CA ARG A 51 24.19 -17.13 -4.22
C ARG A 51 23.12 -18.22 -4.26
N LEU A 52 23.55 -19.48 -4.27
CA LEU A 52 22.63 -20.64 -4.20
C LEU A 52 21.85 -20.66 -2.88
N ALA A 53 22.53 -20.47 -1.75
CA ALA A 53 21.85 -20.43 -0.44
C ALA A 53 20.81 -19.30 -0.38
N ARG A 54 21.12 -18.09 -0.86
CA ARG A 54 20.15 -16.98 -0.96
C ARG A 54 18.97 -17.33 -1.87
N ALA A 55 19.23 -17.92 -3.04
CA ALA A 55 18.17 -18.35 -3.95
C ALA A 55 17.25 -19.39 -3.32
N ILE A 56 17.79 -20.39 -2.63
CA ILE A 56 17.00 -21.42 -1.93
C ILE A 56 16.12 -20.77 -0.84
N VAL A 57 16.70 -19.89 -0.02
CA VAL A 57 15.93 -19.19 1.02
C VAL A 57 14.81 -18.34 0.40
N LEU A 58 15.08 -17.60 -0.68
CA LEU A 58 14.07 -16.83 -1.38
C LEU A 58 12.95 -17.70 -1.95
N ILE A 59 13.29 -18.83 -2.58
CA ILE A 59 12.30 -19.79 -3.12
C ILE A 59 11.41 -20.34 -1.99
N ILE A 60 12.01 -20.70 -0.85
CA ILE A 60 11.25 -21.21 0.31
C ILE A 60 10.31 -20.13 0.83
N LEU A 61 10.78 -18.89 1.00
CA LEU A 61 9.95 -17.77 1.46
C LEU A 61 8.79 -17.48 0.49
N ILE A 62 9.07 -17.49 -0.83
CA ILE A 62 8.03 -17.31 -1.86
C ILE A 62 7.03 -18.47 -1.81
N ALA A 63 7.48 -19.71 -1.68
CA ALA A 63 6.61 -20.88 -1.59
C ALA A 63 5.69 -20.82 -0.36
N ILE A 64 6.22 -20.43 0.81
CA ILE A 64 5.43 -20.24 2.04
C ILE A 64 4.41 -19.10 1.85
N ALA A 65 4.82 -17.98 1.27
CA ALA A 65 3.92 -16.85 1.05
C ALA A 65 2.81 -17.16 0.02
N MET A 66 3.12 -17.95 -1.01
CA MET A 66 2.18 -18.33 -2.06
C MET A 66 1.28 -19.50 -1.68
N PHE A 67 1.62 -20.26 -0.66
CA PHE A 67 0.87 -21.45 -0.25
C PHE A 67 -0.62 -21.16 0.06
N PRO A 68 -0.99 -20.13 0.86
CA PRO A 68 -2.40 -19.84 1.11
C PRO A 68 -3.17 -19.48 -0.17
N VAL A 69 -2.56 -18.72 -1.08
CA VAL A 69 -3.16 -18.33 -2.36
C VAL A 69 -3.37 -19.56 -3.24
N PHE A 70 -2.34 -20.38 -3.36
CA PHE A 70 -2.41 -21.65 -4.07
C PHE A 70 -3.52 -22.55 -3.50
N TRP A 71 -3.64 -22.63 -2.17
CA TRP A 71 -4.65 -23.44 -1.50
C TRP A 71 -6.07 -22.98 -1.82
N ILE A 72 -6.34 -21.67 -1.76
CA ILE A 72 -7.64 -21.09 -2.11
C ILE A 72 -7.99 -21.35 -3.58
N ILE A 73 -7.04 -21.17 -4.50
CA ILE A 73 -7.23 -21.47 -5.92
C ILE A 73 -7.48 -22.97 -6.12
N SER A 74 -6.69 -23.83 -5.49
CA SER A 74 -6.90 -25.28 -5.55
C SER A 74 -8.28 -25.69 -5.03
N LEU A 75 -8.74 -25.04 -3.94
CA LEU A 75 -10.04 -25.29 -3.34
C LEU A 75 -11.19 -24.85 -4.24
N SER A 76 -11.04 -23.71 -4.94
CA SER A 76 -12.06 -23.18 -5.85
C SER A 76 -12.30 -24.07 -7.08
N LEU A 77 -11.34 -24.92 -7.41
CA LEU A 77 -11.39 -25.82 -8.57
C LEU A 77 -11.81 -27.27 -8.21
N ARG A 78 -12.28 -27.48 -6.97
CA ARG A 78 -12.72 -28.79 -6.47
C ARG A 78 -14.24 -28.89 -6.43
N PRO A 79 -14.81 -30.06 -6.73
CA PRO A 79 -16.23 -30.29 -6.46
C PRO A 79 -16.49 -30.33 -4.94
N ASN A 80 -17.68 -29.95 -4.52
CA ASN A 80 -18.05 -29.91 -3.09
C ASN A 80 -17.92 -31.29 -2.39
N SER A 81 -18.14 -32.38 -3.10
CA SER A 81 -17.94 -33.73 -2.57
C SER A 81 -16.51 -34.02 -2.13
N GLU A 82 -15.52 -33.41 -2.80
CA GLU A 82 -14.11 -33.55 -2.45
C GLU A 82 -13.70 -32.62 -1.30
N THR A 83 -14.28 -31.41 -1.22
CA THR A 83 -13.93 -30.44 -0.17
C THR A 83 -14.35 -30.86 1.23
N LEU A 84 -15.39 -31.68 1.35
CA LEU A 84 -15.91 -32.24 2.60
C LEU A 84 -15.31 -33.63 2.92
N GLY A 85 -14.38 -34.10 2.11
CA GLY A 85 -13.73 -35.42 2.29
C GLY A 85 -12.87 -35.45 3.55
N ARG A 86 -12.75 -36.67 4.17
CA ARG A 86 -11.94 -36.91 5.37
C ARG A 86 -10.43 -36.74 5.16
N HIS A 87 -9.97 -36.76 3.92
CA HIS A 87 -8.56 -36.68 3.55
C HIS A 87 -8.34 -35.53 2.56
N PRO A 88 -7.92 -34.37 3.03
CA PRO A 88 -7.60 -33.25 2.15
C PRO A 88 -6.38 -33.58 1.28
N THR A 89 -6.52 -33.46 -0.03
CA THR A 89 -5.44 -33.60 -1.00
C THR A 89 -4.85 -32.24 -1.34
N PHE A 90 -3.57 -32.16 -1.73
CA PHE A 90 -2.96 -30.88 -2.14
C PHE A 90 -3.52 -30.36 -3.47
N LEU A 91 -3.75 -31.26 -4.40
CA LEU A 91 -4.33 -30.96 -5.72
C LEU A 91 -5.73 -31.57 -5.83
N PRO A 92 -6.64 -30.96 -6.61
CA PRO A 92 -7.92 -31.56 -6.92
C PRO A 92 -7.74 -32.94 -7.56
N VAL A 93 -8.48 -33.92 -7.11
CA VAL A 93 -8.59 -35.21 -7.77
C VAL A 93 -9.45 -35.08 -9.03
N LYS A 94 -10.53 -34.28 -8.89
CA LYS A 94 -11.37 -33.89 -10.03
C LYS A 94 -11.34 -32.38 -10.16
N TRP A 95 -10.94 -31.89 -11.33
CA TRP A 95 -10.93 -30.47 -11.65
C TRP A 95 -12.31 -30.06 -12.18
N THR A 96 -12.90 -29.02 -11.57
CA THR A 96 -14.18 -28.48 -12.01
C THR A 96 -14.18 -26.96 -12.02
N LEU A 97 -14.96 -26.36 -12.92
CA LEU A 97 -15.27 -24.93 -12.97
C LEU A 97 -16.68 -24.62 -12.44
N GLU A 98 -17.40 -25.63 -11.97
CA GLU A 98 -18.80 -25.51 -11.51
C GLU A 98 -18.95 -24.42 -10.45
N ASN A 99 -17.98 -24.31 -9.50
CA ASN A 99 -18.02 -23.28 -8.48
C ASN A 99 -17.99 -21.85 -9.09
N TYR A 100 -17.22 -21.64 -10.15
CA TYR A 100 -17.19 -20.36 -10.85
C TYR A 100 -18.48 -20.10 -11.64
N LEU A 101 -19.04 -21.12 -12.29
CA LEU A 101 -20.33 -21.01 -12.98
C LEU A 101 -21.42 -20.60 -11.98
N GLN A 102 -21.45 -21.23 -10.79
CA GLN A 102 -22.39 -20.89 -9.73
C GLN A 102 -22.16 -19.46 -9.18
N VAL A 103 -20.90 -19.03 -9.01
CA VAL A 103 -20.58 -17.63 -8.62
C VAL A 103 -21.11 -16.63 -9.63
N PHE A 104 -21.11 -16.98 -10.92
CA PHE A 104 -21.68 -16.14 -11.99
C PHE A 104 -23.17 -16.37 -12.23
N GLY A 105 -23.86 -17.10 -11.35
CA GLY A 105 -25.31 -17.29 -11.42
C GLY A 105 -25.77 -18.28 -12.49
N ILE A 106 -24.85 -19.08 -13.05
CA ILE A 106 -25.18 -20.12 -14.02
C ILE A 106 -25.60 -21.38 -13.24
N GLU A 107 -26.80 -21.86 -13.48
CA GLU A 107 -27.32 -23.08 -12.88
C GLU A 107 -26.47 -24.29 -13.33
N VAL A 108 -25.96 -25.02 -12.37
CA VAL A 108 -25.28 -26.28 -12.58
C VAL A 108 -26.15 -27.37 -11.97
N ASP A 109 -26.40 -28.42 -12.72
CA ASP A 109 -27.27 -29.55 -12.32
C ASP A 109 -26.60 -30.36 -11.17
N THR A 110 -26.60 -29.79 -9.99
CA THR A 110 -26.13 -30.40 -8.76
C THR A 110 -27.23 -30.32 -7.71
N GLU A 111 -27.42 -31.39 -6.95
CA GLU A 111 -28.50 -31.57 -5.94
C GLU A 111 -28.60 -30.48 -4.86
N ARG A 112 -27.74 -29.41 -4.90
CA ARG A 112 -27.59 -28.40 -3.85
C ARG A 112 -27.29 -27.01 -4.46
N THR A 113 -28.10 -26.55 -5.37
CA THR A 113 -27.93 -25.23 -6.00
C THR A 113 -28.52 -24.12 -5.15
N GLN A 114 -27.69 -23.45 -4.33
CA GLN A 114 -27.94 -22.04 -3.99
C GLN A 114 -27.11 -21.18 -4.95
N THR A 115 -27.60 -21.05 -6.17
CA THR A 115 -27.04 -20.07 -7.13
C THR A 115 -27.34 -18.67 -6.62
N LEU A 116 -26.30 -17.85 -6.47
CA LEU A 116 -26.51 -16.41 -6.35
C LEU A 116 -26.96 -15.90 -7.72
N PRO A 117 -27.98 -15.06 -7.77
CA PRO A 117 -28.18 -14.24 -8.95
C PRO A 117 -26.89 -13.44 -9.19
N PHE A 118 -26.39 -13.43 -10.42
CA PHE A 118 -25.21 -12.64 -10.81
C PHE A 118 -25.33 -11.17 -10.37
N GLU A 119 -26.54 -10.64 -10.38
CA GLU A 119 -26.88 -9.30 -9.91
C GLU A 119 -26.49 -9.06 -8.44
N ALA A 120 -26.67 -10.04 -7.55
CA ALA A 120 -26.31 -9.89 -6.15
C ALA A 120 -24.79 -9.78 -5.96
N LEU A 121 -24.00 -10.59 -6.68
CA LEU A 121 -22.53 -10.48 -6.66
C LEU A 121 -22.08 -9.12 -7.19
N MET A 122 -22.67 -8.66 -8.30
CA MET A 122 -22.35 -7.35 -8.88
C MET A 122 -22.73 -6.21 -7.92
N ASN A 123 -23.84 -6.34 -7.19
CA ASN A 123 -24.21 -5.37 -6.17
C ASN A 123 -23.16 -5.31 -5.05
N TYR A 124 -22.68 -6.44 -4.54
CA TYR A 124 -21.63 -6.44 -3.50
C TYR A 124 -20.31 -5.84 -4.01
N ILE A 125 -19.92 -6.14 -5.25
CA ILE A 125 -18.72 -5.58 -5.88
C ILE A 125 -18.88 -4.07 -6.09
N SER A 126 -20.03 -3.62 -6.62
CA SER A 126 -20.27 -2.19 -6.87
C SER A 126 -20.37 -1.39 -5.58
N ASN A 127 -21.03 -1.92 -4.55
CA ASN A 127 -21.09 -1.30 -3.22
C ASN A 127 -19.69 -1.17 -2.61
N GLY A 128 -18.93 -2.28 -2.60
CA GLY A 128 -17.57 -2.29 -2.09
C GLY A 128 -16.66 -1.31 -2.84
N ALA A 129 -16.73 -1.29 -4.17
CA ALA A 129 -15.98 -0.36 -5.00
C ALA A 129 -16.37 1.10 -4.73
N PHE A 130 -17.66 1.39 -4.64
CA PHE A 130 -18.14 2.74 -4.36
C PHE A 130 -17.64 3.23 -2.98
N VAL A 131 -17.84 2.44 -1.93
CA VAL A 131 -17.40 2.81 -0.57
C VAL A 131 -15.88 2.96 -0.54
N ALA A 132 -15.12 1.99 -1.06
CA ALA A 132 -13.65 2.04 -1.04
C ALA A 132 -13.09 3.22 -1.85
N ILE A 133 -13.67 3.54 -3.01
CA ILE A 133 -13.25 4.71 -3.81
C ILE A 133 -13.56 6.00 -3.06
N MET A 134 -14.76 6.14 -2.49
CA MET A 134 -15.12 7.35 -1.74
C MET A 134 -14.26 7.56 -0.50
N VAL A 135 -14.02 6.49 0.27
CA VAL A 135 -13.10 6.52 1.42
C VAL A 135 -11.69 6.91 0.98
N THR A 136 -11.19 6.34 -0.11
CA THR A 136 -9.86 6.65 -0.64
C THR A 136 -9.72 8.11 -1.07
N LEU A 137 -10.69 8.63 -1.80
CA LEU A 137 -10.67 10.02 -2.26
C LEU A 137 -10.72 11.00 -1.09
N ILE A 138 -11.65 10.79 -0.16
CA ILE A 138 -11.82 11.68 1.01
C ILE A 138 -10.59 11.57 1.93
N ALA A 139 -10.14 10.35 2.24
CA ALA A 139 -8.95 10.14 3.05
C ALA A 139 -7.69 10.72 2.38
N GLY A 140 -7.54 10.59 1.06
CA GLY A 140 -6.46 11.18 0.28
C GLY A 140 -6.41 12.69 0.44
N ILE A 141 -7.53 13.38 0.17
CA ILE A 141 -7.63 14.85 0.28
C ILE A 141 -7.35 15.30 1.72
N LEU A 142 -8.03 14.69 2.70
CA LEU A 142 -7.88 15.09 4.10
C LEU A 142 -6.48 14.80 4.64
N SER A 143 -5.86 13.69 4.24
CA SER A 143 -4.49 13.36 4.66
C SER A 143 -3.44 14.25 4.03
N ILE A 144 -3.63 14.72 2.78
CA ILE A 144 -2.75 15.72 2.14
C ILE A 144 -2.80 17.02 2.94
N LEU A 145 -4.00 17.54 3.22
CA LEU A 145 -4.17 18.81 3.94
C LEU A 145 -3.65 18.73 5.38
N ALA A 146 -4.03 17.67 6.11
CA ALA A 146 -3.60 17.47 7.49
C ALA A 146 -2.10 17.12 7.57
N GLY A 147 -1.60 16.22 6.72
CA GLY A 147 -0.19 15.83 6.67
C GLY A 147 0.72 17.00 6.35
N TYR A 148 0.36 17.82 5.36
CA TYR A 148 1.04 19.08 5.06
C TYR A 148 1.03 20.02 6.27
N SER A 149 -0.13 20.19 6.92
CA SER A 149 -0.24 21.05 8.09
C SER A 149 0.65 20.58 9.24
N PHE A 150 0.65 19.29 9.53
CA PHE A 150 1.54 18.70 10.53
C PHE A 150 3.03 18.71 10.13
N SER A 151 3.35 18.81 8.86
CA SER A 151 4.73 18.93 8.38
C SER A 151 5.26 20.36 8.51
N ARG A 152 4.45 21.36 8.12
CA ARG A 152 4.89 22.75 7.90
C ARG A 152 4.65 23.68 9.06
N PHE A 153 3.53 23.51 9.78
CA PHE A 153 3.20 24.43 10.87
C PHE A 153 3.74 23.94 12.22
N GLU A 154 4.25 24.89 13.00
CA GLU A 154 4.59 24.69 14.40
C GLU A 154 3.51 25.32 15.27
N PHE A 155 2.86 24.52 16.11
CA PHE A 155 1.85 24.98 17.06
C PHE A 155 1.92 24.17 18.36
N THR A 156 1.47 24.80 19.46
CA THR A 156 1.45 24.16 20.77
C THR A 156 0.55 22.92 20.75
N GLY A 157 1.06 21.78 21.22
CA GLY A 157 0.30 20.53 21.24
C GLY A 157 0.37 19.68 19.95
N LYS A 158 1.09 20.11 18.91
CA LYS A 158 1.25 19.39 17.64
C LYS A 158 1.60 17.91 17.85
N ARG A 159 2.64 17.63 18.65
CA ARG A 159 3.10 16.27 18.94
C ARG A 159 2.04 15.46 19.69
N PHE A 160 1.39 16.08 20.68
CA PHE A 160 0.33 15.44 21.44
C PHE A 160 -0.85 15.08 20.54
N LEU A 161 -1.30 15.98 19.69
CA LEU A 161 -2.40 15.74 18.75
C LEU A 161 -2.08 14.61 17.77
N LEU A 162 -0.87 14.61 17.17
CA LEU A 162 -0.47 13.55 16.25
C LEU A 162 -0.42 12.18 16.92
N ILE A 163 0.14 12.10 18.15
CA ILE A 163 0.17 10.86 18.93
C ILE A 163 -1.25 10.43 19.31
N SER A 164 -2.12 11.37 19.72
CA SER A 164 -3.50 11.07 20.06
C SER A 164 -4.28 10.49 18.88
N ILE A 165 -4.12 11.04 17.68
CA ILE A 165 -4.73 10.52 16.45
C ILE A 165 -4.25 9.08 16.20
N LEU A 166 -2.95 8.80 16.33
CA LEU A 166 -2.43 7.44 16.15
C LEU A 166 -2.89 6.48 17.25
N ASN A 167 -3.01 6.96 18.49
CA ASN A 167 -3.47 6.14 19.61
C ASN A 167 -4.91 5.66 19.44
N THR A 168 -5.74 6.31 18.63
CA THR A 168 -7.09 5.80 18.32
C THR A 168 -7.05 4.41 17.69
N GLN A 169 -5.98 4.07 16.98
CA GLN A 169 -5.78 2.75 16.34
C GLN A 169 -5.47 1.63 17.36
N MET A 170 -5.09 1.97 18.59
CA MET A 170 -4.80 0.99 19.64
C MET A 170 -6.07 0.49 20.36
N PHE A 171 -7.19 1.17 20.19
CA PHE A 171 -8.44 0.72 20.76
C PHE A 171 -8.98 -0.50 20.01
N PRO A 172 -9.36 -1.57 20.73
CA PRO A 172 -9.96 -2.73 20.09
C PRO A 172 -11.36 -2.37 19.55
N TYR A 173 -11.56 -2.51 18.23
CA TYR A 173 -12.83 -2.17 17.57
C TYR A 173 -14.05 -2.83 18.21
N ILE A 174 -13.91 -4.08 18.66
CA ILE A 174 -14.98 -4.85 19.30
C ILE A 174 -15.48 -4.14 20.56
N ALA A 175 -14.61 -3.45 21.30
CA ALA A 175 -15.02 -2.74 22.51
C ALA A 175 -15.92 -1.52 22.25
N ILE A 176 -15.76 -0.88 21.09
CA ILE A 176 -16.50 0.34 20.71
C ILE A 176 -17.63 0.09 19.74
N ILE A 177 -17.85 -1.17 19.30
CA ILE A 177 -18.81 -1.49 18.25
C ILE A 177 -20.25 -1.17 18.65
N ILE A 178 -20.65 -1.49 19.89
CA ILE A 178 -21.99 -1.20 20.41
C ILE A 178 -22.24 0.30 20.54
N PRO A 179 -21.38 1.09 21.19
CA PRO A 179 -21.54 2.55 21.23
C PRO A 179 -21.63 3.18 19.83
N ILE A 180 -20.80 2.74 18.87
CA ILE A 180 -20.86 3.22 17.50
C ILE A 180 -22.23 2.92 16.88
N TYR A 181 -22.72 1.70 17.01
CA TYR A 181 -24.04 1.33 16.50
C TYR A 181 -25.16 2.25 17.03
N LEU A 182 -25.19 2.50 18.33
CA LEU A 182 -26.18 3.36 18.95
C LEU A 182 -26.15 4.79 18.39
N VAL A 183 -24.95 5.38 18.29
CA VAL A 183 -24.79 6.72 17.71
C VAL A 183 -25.23 6.77 16.25
N TYR A 184 -24.83 5.78 15.43
CA TYR A 184 -25.21 5.73 14.02
C TYR A 184 -26.70 5.49 13.82
N ARG A 185 -27.31 4.69 14.69
CA ARG A 185 -28.77 4.49 14.70
C ARG A 185 -29.50 5.82 15.00
N ASP A 186 -29.07 6.53 16.04
CA ASP A 186 -29.71 7.79 16.46
C ASP A 186 -29.51 8.91 15.41
N LEU A 187 -28.43 8.85 14.64
CA LEU A 187 -28.17 9.76 13.51
C LEU A 187 -28.84 9.32 12.20
N GLY A 188 -29.52 8.16 12.17
CA GLY A 188 -30.13 7.65 10.94
C GLY A 188 -29.13 7.20 9.88
N LEU A 189 -27.90 6.82 10.30
CA LEU A 189 -26.81 6.41 9.39
C LEU A 189 -26.73 4.89 9.18
N ILE A 190 -27.56 4.11 9.90
CA ILE A 190 -27.68 2.66 9.67
C ILE A 190 -28.23 2.43 8.26
N ASN A 191 -27.71 1.42 7.60
CA ASN A 191 -28.10 1.01 6.25
C ASN A 191 -27.93 2.12 5.20
N THR A 192 -26.87 2.94 5.33
CA THR A 192 -26.53 4.01 4.38
C THR A 192 -25.05 3.97 3.97
N TYR A 193 -24.75 4.34 2.73
CA TYR A 193 -23.37 4.49 2.26
C TYR A 193 -22.61 5.56 3.05
N SER A 194 -23.27 6.66 3.42
CA SER A 194 -22.64 7.70 4.23
C SER A 194 -22.21 7.18 5.60
N GLY A 195 -23.01 6.33 6.24
CA GLY A 195 -22.64 5.68 7.48
C GLY A 195 -21.39 4.81 7.33
N LEU A 196 -21.33 3.97 6.32
CA LEU A 196 -20.16 3.13 6.04
C LEU A 196 -18.91 3.98 5.76
N ILE A 197 -19.02 4.99 4.89
CA ILE A 197 -17.90 5.85 4.51
C ILE A 197 -17.35 6.60 5.73
N ILE A 198 -18.20 7.18 6.58
CA ILE A 198 -17.76 7.91 7.78
C ILE A 198 -17.08 6.97 8.77
N ALA A 199 -17.63 5.77 8.99
CA ALA A 199 -17.06 4.78 9.90
C ALA A 199 -15.66 4.34 9.43
N GLU A 200 -15.51 4.05 8.15
CA GLU A 200 -14.24 3.61 7.58
C GLU A 200 -13.20 4.73 7.50
N LEU A 201 -13.62 5.98 7.26
CA LEU A 201 -12.72 7.15 7.36
C LEU A 201 -12.11 7.26 8.76
N GLY A 202 -12.86 7.00 9.81
CA GLY A 202 -12.34 6.96 11.18
C GLY A 202 -11.19 5.96 11.37
N LEU A 203 -11.19 4.87 10.60
CA LEU A 203 -10.13 3.87 10.64
C LEU A 203 -8.90 4.26 9.83
N VAL A 204 -9.09 4.75 8.60
CA VAL A 204 -7.97 4.93 7.67
C VAL A 204 -7.26 6.28 7.85
N LEU A 205 -7.97 7.34 8.28
CA LEU A 205 -7.42 8.70 8.39
C LEU A 205 -6.21 8.81 9.32
N PRO A 206 -6.18 8.24 10.53
CA PRO A 206 -5.05 8.38 11.43
C PRO A 206 -3.72 7.98 10.80
N PHE A 207 -3.67 6.80 10.20
CA PHE A 207 -2.48 6.30 9.55
C PHE A 207 -2.18 7.03 8.23
N SER A 208 -3.20 7.39 7.46
CA SER A 208 -3.06 8.15 6.22
C SER A 208 -2.45 9.52 6.45
N ILE A 209 -2.87 10.24 7.51
CA ILE A 209 -2.31 11.55 7.91
C ILE A 209 -0.84 11.40 8.31
N TRP A 210 -0.53 10.40 9.13
CA TRP A 210 0.84 10.15 9.57
C TRP A 210 1.77 9.82 8.40
N MET A 211 1.33 8.95 7.51
CA MET A 211 2.08 8.57 6.30
C MET A 211 2.29 9.78 5.40
N MET A 212 1.23 10.56 5.13
CA MET A 212 1.31 11.74 4.28
C MET A 212 2.23 12.81 4.86
N LYS A 213 2.19 13.02 6.19
CA LYS A 213 3.15 13.89 6.89
C LYS A 213 4.59 13.45 6.59
N GLY A 214 4.89 12.15 6.68
CA GLY A 214 6.22 11.61 6.38
C GLY A 214 6.68 11.96 4.96
N PHE A 215 5.80 11.86 3.96
CA PHE A 215 6.13 12.27 2.60
C PHE A 215 6.33 13.80 2.48
N CYS A 216 5.48 14.61 3.10
CA CYS A 216 5.66 16.05 3.11
C CYS A 216 6.97 16.48 3.78
N ASP A 217 7.43 15.78 4.82
CA ASP A 217 8.70 16.06 5.51
C ASP A 217 9.93 15.86 4.61
N THR A 218 9.83 15.05 3.54
CA THR A 218 10.94 14.82 2.60
C THR A 218 11.14 15.97 1.61
N ILE A 219 10.18 16.88 1.47
CA ILE A 219 10.23 17.99 0.53
C ILE A 219 10.90 19.20 1.18
N ASP A 220 11.88 19.76 0.48
CA ASP A 220 12.60 20.95 0.94
C ASP A 220 11.66 22.18 1.03
N ARG A 221 11.77 22.94 2.11
CA ARG A 221 10.97 24.14 2.34
C ARG A 221 11.32 25.27 1.38
N ASP A 222 12.54 25.32 0.89
CA ASP A 222 13.02 26.37 -0.04
C ASP A 222 12.18 26.42 -1.32
N LEU A 223 11.62 25.27 -1.76
CA LEU A 223 10.73 25.21 -2.92
C LEU A 223 9.39 25.94 -2.67
N GLU A 224 8.88 25.86 -1.45
CA GLU A 224 7.66 26.54 -1.05
C GLU A 224 7.90 28.04 -0.85
N ASP A 225 9.04 28.38 -0.21
CA ASP A 225 9.41 29.76 0.06
C ASP A 225 9.63 30.54 -1.24
N ALA A 226 10.26 29.92 -2.25
CA ALA A 226 10.38 30.52 -3.58
C ALA A 226 9.01 30.82 -4.21
N ALA A 227 8.06 29.89 -4.11
CA ALA A 227 6.71 30.08 -4.64
C ALA A 227 5.92 31.17 -3.86
N PHE A 228 6.12 31.29 -2.55
CA PHE A 228 5.51 32.36 -1.76
C PHE A 228 6.06 33.72 -2.14
N VAL A 229 7.35 33.84 -2.46
CA VAL A 229 7.96 35.08 -2.97
C VAL A 229 7.35 35.49 -4.31
N GLU A 230 7.00 34.52 -5.17
CA GLU A 230 6.29 34.73 -6.43
C GLU A 230 4.79 35.05 -6.24
N GLY A 231 4.28 35.09 -5.00
CA GLY A 231 2.89 35.43 -4.68
C GLY A 231 1.91 34.23 -4.75
N ALA A 232 2.39 33.01 -4.75
CA ALA A 232 1.51 31.84 -4.71
C ALA A 232 0.77 31.73 -3.36
N SER A 233 -0.52 31.44 -3.40
CA SER A 233 -1.29 31.10 -2.19
C SER A 233 -0.92 29.69 -1.67
N ARG A 234 -1.12 29.44 -0.38
CA ARG A 234 -0.83 28.13 0.24
C ARG A 234 -1.53 26.95 -0.45
N LEU A 235 -2.79 27.11 -0.82
CA LEU A 235 -3.52 26.07 -1.55
C LEU A 235 -2.89 25.81 -2.93
N ARG A 236 -2.44 26.86 -3.60
CA ARG A 236 -1.73 26.74 -4.88
C ARG A 236 -0.40 25.98 -4.69
N VAL A 237 0.36 26.29 -3.65
CA VAL A 237 1.60 25.56 -3.32
C VAL A 237 1.31 24.09 -3.07
N ILE A 238 0.30 23.75 -2.27
CA ILE A 238 -0.07 22.36 -1.99
C ILE A 238 -0.38 21.60 -3.28
N TRP A 239 -1.29 22.10 -4.11
CA TRP A 239 -1.78 21.36 -5.27
C TRP A 239 -0.85 21.41 -6.48
N SER A 240 -0.10 22.50 -6.68
CA SER A 240 0.74 22.69 -7.86
C SER A 240 2.21 22.33 -7.64
N ILE A 241 2.69 22.26 -6.40
CA ILE A 241 4.09 21.97 -6.08
C ILE A 241 4.20 20.72 -5.23
N ILE A 242 3.55 20.70 -4.05
CA ILE A 242 3.72 19.60 -3.10
C ILE A 242 3.12 18.29 -3.63
N VAL A 243 1.84 18.30 -4.03
CA VAL A 243 1.15 17.08 -4.49
C VAL A 243 1.88 16.40 -5.66
N PRO A 244 2.34 17.10 -6.72
CA PRO A 244 3.14 16.48 -7.77
C PRO A 244 4.44 15.83 -7.28
N LEU A 245 5.10 16.41 -6.28
CA LEU A 245 6.35 15.89 -5.73
C LEU A 245 6.13 14.67 -4.82
N ILE A 246 4.99 14.61 -4.12
CA ILE A 246 4.63 13.50 -3.24
C ILE A 246 3.68 12.47 -3.90
N VAL A 247 3.58 12.43 -5.22
CA VAL A 247 2.75 11.43 -5.94
C VAL A 247 2.96 9.99 -5.45
N PRO A 248 4.20 9.54 -5.17
CA PRO A 248 4.40 8.21 -4.58
C PRO A 248 3.72 8.05 -3.22
N GLY A 249 3.72 9.10 -2.39
CA GLY A 249 3.03 9.12 -1.10
C GLY A 249 1.51 9.10 -1.27
N VAL A 250 0.97 9.88 -2.21
CA VAL A 250 -0.46 9.87 -2.54
C VAL A 250 -0.89 8.49 -3.02
N ALA A 251 -0.11 7.83 -3.87
CA ALA A 251 -0.39 6.47 -4.33
C ALA A 251 -0.36 5.47 -3.17
N ALA A 252 0.60 5.59 -2.25
CA ALA A 252 0.72 4.72 -1.08
C ALA A 252 -0.49 4.87 -0.14
N VAL A 253 -0.89 6.09 0.20
CA VAL A 253 -2.08 6.37 1.02
C VAL A 253 -3.35 5.90 0.32
N SER A 254 -3.48 6.13 -0.99
CA SER A 254 -4.64 5.68 -1.76
C SER A 254 -4.78 4.17 -1.75
N MET A 255 -3.67 3.44 -1.96
CA MET A 255 -3.68 1.99 -1.92
C MET A 255 -4.03 1.46 -0.52
N PHE A 256 -3.41 2.02 0.52
CA PHE A 256 -3.71 1.65 1.91
C PHE A 256 -5.20 1.85 2.21
N SER A 257 -5.74 3.04 1.91
CA SER A 257 -7.13 3.38 2.20
C SER A 257 -8.10 2.49 1.41
N PHE A 258 -7.81 2.25 0.12
CA PHE A 258 -8.63 1.37 -0.71
C PHE A 258 -8.64 -0.06 -0.19
N LEU A 259 -7.49 -0.65 0.09
CA LEU A 259 -7.39 -2.02 0.59
C LEU A 259 -8.02 -2.18 1.98
N ALA A 260 -7.82 -1.22 2.86
CA ALA A 260 -8.41 -1.23 4.19
C ALA A 260 -9.93 -1.19 4.12
N SER A 261 -10.49 -0.33 3.27
CA SER A 261 -11.95 -0.22 3.06
C SER A 261 -12.52 -1.45 2.33
N TRP A 262 -11.89 -1.88 1.23
CA TRP A 262 -12.36 -3.04 0.46
C TRP A 262 -12.47 -4.32 1.29
N ASN A 263 -11.52 -4.56 2.19
CA ASN A 263 -11.47 -5.76 3.02
C ASN A 263 -12.23 -5.61 4.34
N HIS A 264 -12.80 -4.43 4.63
CA HIS A 264 -13.41 -4.17 5.93
C HIS A 264 -14.77 -4.83 6.06
N MET A 265 -14.90 -5.80 6.95
CA MET A 265 -16.13 -6.56 7.17
C MET A 265 -16.91 -6.08 8.40
N MET A 266 -16.21 -5.65 9.47
CA MET A 266 -16.83 -5.39 10.78
C MET A 266 -17.88 -4.27 10.75
N TYR A 267 -17.56 -3.11 10.17
CA TYR A 267 -18.53 -2.03 10.06
C TYR A 267 -19.63 -2.33 9.08
N VAL A 268 -19.33 -3.06 8.01
CA VAL A 268 -20.38 -3.52 7.08
C VAL A 268 -21.37 -4.43 7.81
N MET A 269 -20.87 -5.39 8.61
CA MET A 269 -21.72 -6.29 9.39
C MET A 269 -22.54 -5.55 10.46
N LEU A 270 -21.99 -4.47 11.02
CA LEU A 270 -22.66 -3.66 12.03
C LEU A 270 -23.74 -2.73 11.46
N LEU A 271 -23.40 -2.07 10.32
CA LEU A 271 -24.19 -0.96 9.79
C LEU A 271 -25.06 -1.34 8.61
N SER A 272 -24.86 -2.53 7.99
CA SER A 272 -25.65 -3.03 6.88
C SER A 272 -26.66 -4.06 7.39
N THR A 273 -27.89 -3.65 7.59
CA THR A 273 -29.00 -4.55 7.96
C THR A 273 -29.73 -5.14 6.75
N ASP A 274 -29.44 -4.62 5.57
CA ASP A 274 -30.04 -4.99 4.30
C ASP A 274 -28.96 -5.39 3.30
N GLU A 275 -29.26 -6.38 2.44
CA GLU A 275 -28.33 -6.84 1.39
C GLU A 275 -28.00 -5.74 0.37
N SER A 276 -28.83 -4.72 0.22
CA SER A 276 -28.68 -3.65 -0.76
C SER A 276 -27.39 -2.86 -0.66
N ILE A 277 -26.82 -2.74 0.56
CA ILE A 277 -25.56 -2.00 0.80
C ILE A 277 -24.43 -2.90 1.28
N MET A 278 -24.61 -4.21 1.34
CA MET A 278 -23.53 -5.13 1.72
C MET A 278 -22.37 -5.01 0.73
N THR A 279 -21.16 -5.05 1.27
CA THR A 279 -19.94 -5.11 0.47
C THR A 279 -19.45 -6.55 0.33
N VAL A 280 -18.44 -6.76 -0.51
CA VAL A 280 -17.90 -8.07 -0.90
C VAL A 280 -17.63 -9.01 0.28
N PRO A 281 -16.86 -8.65 1.35
CA PRO A 281 -16.52 -9.60 2.39
C PRO A 281 -17.75 -10.16 3.12
N LEU A 282 -18.71 -9.30 3.47
CA LEU A 282 -19.92 -9.72 4.15
C LEU A 282 -20.86 -10.46 3.21
N GLY A 283 -21.06 -9.95 1.99
CA GLY A 283 -21.97 -10.56 1.01
C GLY A 283 -21.56 -11.99 0.66
N ILE A 284 -20.27 -12.24 0.44
CA ILE A 284 -19.75 -13.59 0.17
C ILE A 284 -19.90 -14.49 1.41
N LEU A 285 -19.56 -13.99 2.59
CA LEU A 285 -19.64 -14.77 3.81
C LEU A 285 -21.09 -15.18 4.14
N THR A 286 -22.03 -14.26 4.03
CA THR A 286 -23.45 -14.54 4.33
C THR A 286 -24.06 -15.51 3.34
N ARG A 287 -23.68 -15.42 2.08
CA ARG A 287 -24.26 -16.27 1.03
C ARG A 287 -23.62 -17.64 0.93
N TYR A 288 -22.31 -17.74 1.02
CA TYR A 288 -21.59 -19.00 0.83
C TYR A 288 -21.13 -19.65 2.13
N GLY A 289 -21.02 -18.87 3.24
CA GLY A 289 -20.58 -19.35 4.54
C GLY A 289 -21.71 -19.62 5.56
N GLY A 290 -22.94 -19.16 5.30
CA GLY A 290 -24.02 -19.14 6.30
C GLY A 290 -24.95 -20.36 6.32
N SER A 291 -24.85 -21.29 5.37
CA SER A 291 -25.69 -22.49 5.34
C SER A 291 -25.04 -23.62 6.16
N PHE A 292 -25.84 -24.46 6.81
CA PHE A 292 -25.41 -25.69 7.52
C PHE A 292 -24.61 -26.68 6.64
N GLN A 293 -24.44 -26.37 5.37
CA GLN A 293 -23.66 -27.11 4.40
C GLN A 293 -22.62 -26.17 3.78
N TYR A 294 -21.46 -26.13 4.41
CA TYR A 294 -20.32 -25.33 3.93
C TYR A 294 -19.92 -25.77 2.52
N THR A 295 -20.07 -24.87 1.56
CA THR A 295 -19.58 -25.07 0.18
C THR A 295 -18.23 -24.36 0.03
N TYR A 296 -17.19 -24.93 0.62
CA TYR A 296 -15.85 -24.33 0.64
C TYR A 296 -15.31 -24.04 -0.77
N GLY A 297 -15.63 -24.87 -1.75
CA GLY A 297 -15.24 -24.64 -3.14
C GLY A 297 -15.88 -23.39 -3.71
N LEU A 298 -17.18 -23.18 -3.46
CA LEU A 298 -17.93 -22.02 -3.91
C LEU A 298 -17.46 -20.73 -3.19
N LEU A 299 -17.23 -20.81 -1.87
CA LEU A 299 -16.65 -19.70 -1.10
C LEU A 299 -15.27 -19.32 -1.65
N ALA A 300 -14.41 -20.29 -1.92
CA ALA A 300 -13.09 -20.06 -2.49
C ALA A 300 -13.17 -19.44 -3.89
N ALA A 301 -14.07 -19.90 -4.76
CA ALA A 301 -14.29 -19.32 -6.08
C ALA A 301 -14.79 -17.87 -5.98
N GLY A 302 -15.70 -17.57 -5.04
CA GLY A 302 -16.14 -16.22 -4.75
C GLY A 302 -14.98 -15.31 -4.30
N ILE A 303 -14.15 -15.78 -3.37
CA ILE A 303 -12.96 -15.05 -2.91
C ILE A 303 -11.99 -14.77 -4.07
N VAL A 304 -11.66 -15.78 -4.88
CA VAL A 304 -10.77 -15.60 -6.04
C VAL A 304 -11.34 -14.57 -7.01
N THR A 305 -12.62 -14.69 -7.37
CA THR A 305 -13.28 -13.77 -8.31
C THR A 305 -13.23 -12.33 -7.81
N THR A 306 -13.53 -12.10 -6.54
CA THR A 306 -13.61 -10.75 -5.96
C THR A 306 -12.24 -10.18 -5.57
N THR A 307 -11.20 -11.01 -5.52
CA THR A 307 -9.82 -10.55 -5.34
C THR A 307 -9.22 -10.02 -6.65
N LEU A 308 -9.65 -10.50 -7.81
CA LEU A 308 -9.11 -10.08 -9.11
C LEU A 308 -9.13 -8.57 -9.35
N PRO A 309 -10.23 -7.82 -9.10
CA PRO A 309 -10.23 -6.36 -9.28
C PRO A 309 -9.16 -5.66 -8.44
N VAL A 310 -8.95 -6.13 -7.22
CA VAL A 310 -7.95 -5.58 -6.29
C VAL A 310 -6.53 -5.85 -6.79
N VAL A 311 -6.26 -7.07 -7.26
CA VAL A 311 -4.96 -7.44 -7.83
C VAL A 311 -4.66 -6.60 -9.08
N ILE A 312 -5.63 -6.42 -9.97
CA ILE A 312 -5.50 -5.58 -11.16
C ILE A 312 -5.17 -4.13 -10.77
N LEU A 313 -5.91 -3.58 -9.81
CA LEU A 313 -5.65 -2.23 -9.29
C LEU A 313 -4.24 -2.11 -8.71
N PHE A 314 -3.81 -3.12 -7.92
CA PHE A 314 -2.46 -3.17 -7.35
C PHE A 314 -1.38 -3.18 -8.44
N LEU A 315 -1.51 -4.07 -9.44
CA LEU A 315 -0.56 -4.17 -10.55
C LEU A 315 -0.46 -2.86 -11.35
N TRP A 316 -1.56 -2.11 -11.44
CA TRP A 316 -1.57 -0.81 -12.10
C TRP A 316 -0.88 0.28 -11.27
N LEU A 317 -1.08 0.29 -9.95
CA LEU A 317 -0.54 1.28 -9.02
C LEU A 317 0.91 1.00 -8.59
N GLN A 318 1.40 -0.26 -8.66
CA GLN A 318 2.72 -0.65 -8.15
C GLN A 318 3.88 0.18 -8.74
N LYS A 319 3.76 0.64 -10.00
CA LYS A 319 4.77 1.48 -10.64
C LYS A 319 5.04 2.80 -9.91
N TYR A 320 4.05 3.35 -9.21
CA TYR A 320 4.19 4.57 -8.42
C TYR A 320 4.86 4.32 -7.06
N PHE A 321 4.76 3.09 -6.53
CA PHE A 321 5.44 2.69 -5.30
C PHE A 321 6.94 2.54 -5.49
N ILE A 322 7.36 1.88 -6.56
CA ILE A 322 8.77 1.56 -6.80
C ILE A 322 9.60 2.84 -6.96
N SER A 323 9.06 3.86 -7.64
CA SER A 323 9.73 5.15 -7.82
C SER A 323 9.92 5.93 -6.51
N GLY A 324 9.02 5.78 -5.55
CA GLY A 324 9.10 6.45 -4.25
C GLY A 324 10.11 5.83 -3.27
N ILE A 325 10.22 4.50 -3.25
CA ILE A 325 11.16 3.79 -2.39
C ILE A 325 12.60 4.02 -2.84
N THR A 326 12.86 4.04 -4.16
CA THR A 326 14.20 4.27 -4.71
C THR A 326 14.67 5.72 -4.51
N ALA A 327 13.79 6.70 -4.57
CA ALA A 327 14.12 8.10 -4.30
C ALA A 327 14.51 8.36 -2.83
N GLY A 328 13.93 7.60 -1.88
CA GLY A 328 14.27 7.67 -0.45
C GLY A 328 15.57 6.94 -0.08
N ALA A 329 15.91 5.86 -0.78
CA ALA A 329 17.07 5.02 -0.48
C ALA A 329 18.43 5.62 -0.94
N VAL A 330 18.41 6.60 -1.85
CA VAL A 330 19.64 7.24 -2.39
C VAL A 330 20.15 8.39 -1.52
N LYS A 331 19.43 8.77 -0.44
CA LYS A 331 19.85 9.81 0.52
C LYS A 331 20.49 9.26 1.81
N GLY A 332 20.88 7.98 1.84
CA GLY A 332 21.60 7.35 2.94
C GLY A 332 23.08 7.19 2.65
#